data_02d3ab171bbd815100b620b94bdea5a0
#
_entry.id   02d3ab171bbd815100b620b94bdea5a0
#
_cell.length_a   1.000
_cell.length_b   1.000
_cell.length_c   1.000
_cell.angle_alpha   90.00
_cell.angle_beta   90.00
_cell.angle_gamma   90.00
#
_symmetry.space_group_name_H-M   'P 1'
#
loop_
_entity.id
_entity.type
_entity.pdbx_description
1 polymer ?
#
loop_
_entity_poly.entity_id
_entity_poly.type
_entity_poly.pdbx_seq_one_letter_code
_entity_poly.pdbx_strand_id
1 'polypeptide(L)'
;MSSNNKTIVGSVLIDRSGSMEFILPTLIKALKSFIDEITLRASVAKECQFRLTTFSNTKEVYFPSNELMFDNIATFGEDLEFEANGCTRLVDSAIEEANILSKRLDELKEAGAEVNSWFIVLTDGDDNHSKANSSDLKKKILSLKEKGVSCVLIAANINAEEYGKFFGFDSTKSVQVDMDTRENDDTNLPPPLFQCFRALSQNIADNMEDDRRDIGFSHLQRAASAPSRFTIDPQTQVPVAKSNDDEWDDDLWNLPPPMLRRN
;
A
#
# COMPACT_ATOMS: atom_id res chain seq x y z
N MET A 1 -5.09 -23.64 28.32
CA MET A 1 -4.44 -22.56 27.60
C MET A 1 -5.22 -22.38 26.31
N SER A 2 -6.03 -21.34 26.23
CA SER A 2 -6.79 -21.04 25.02
C SER A 2 -5.80 -20.63 23.94
N SER A 3 -5.65 -21.43 22.88
CA SER A 3 -4.94 -20.96 21.69
C SER A 3 -5.78 -19.82 21.13
N ASN A 4 -5.36 -18.58 21.34
CA ASN A 4 -5.98 -17.43 20.69
C ASN A 4 -5.91 -17.66 19.18
N ASN A 5 -7.04 -18.06 18.59
CA ASN A 5 -7.19 -18.20 17.14
C ASN A 5 -7.31 -16.79 16.54
N LYS A 6 -6.16 -16.14 16.38
CA LYS A 6 -6.09 -14.82 15.76
C LYS A 6 -6.11 -14.99 14.25
N THR A 7 -7.11 -14.42 13.62
CA THR A 7 -7.25 -14.39 12.16
C THR A 7 -6.55 -13.16 11.61
N ILE A 8 -5.79 -13.34 10.56
CA ILE A 8 -5.12 -12.25 9.83
C ILE A 8 -5.90 -11.98 8.56
N VAL A 9 -6.19 -10.71 8.28
CA VAL A 9 -6.93 -10.32 7.06
C VAL A 9 -6.19 -9.21 6.35
N GLY A 10 -5.71 -9.48 5.14
CA GLY A 10 -4.99 -8.53 4.32
C GLY A 10 -5.68 -8.21 3.00
N SER A 11 -5.73 -6.94 2.64
CA SER A 11 -6.20 -6.50 1.32
C SER A 11 -5.17 -5.60 0.67
N VAL A 12 -4.86 -5.88 -0.59
CA VAL A 12 -3.94 -5.10 -1.43
C VAL A 12 -4.70 -4.61 -2.66
N LEU A 13 -4.65 -3.30 -2.88
CA LEU A 13 -5.23 -2.62 -4.03
C LEU A 13 -4.12 -1.99 -4.86
N ILE A 14 -3.96 -2.42 -6.10
CA ILE A 14 -2.88 -2.04 -7.00
C ILE A 14 -3.41 -1.22 -8.17
N ASP A 15 -2.83 -0.05 -8.38
CA ASP A 15 -3.01 0.74 -9.58
C ASP A 15 -2.36 0.02 -10.78
N ARG A 16 -3.13 -0.13 -11.86
CA ARG A 16 -2.64 -0.58 -13.16
C ARG A 16 -3.06 0.38 -14.28
N SER A 17 -3.25 1.66 -13.96
CA SER A 17 -3.49 2.70 -14.96
C SER A 17 -2.31 2.81 -15.94
N GLY A 18 -2.52 3.53 -17.04
CA GLY A 18 -1.52 3.62 -18.12
C GLY A 18 -0.17 4.15 -17.67
N SER A 19 -0.10 5.04 -16.67
CA SER A 19 1.14 5.57 -16.09
C SER A 19 2.01 4.49 -15.43
N MET A 20 1.38 3.40 -14.97
CA MET A 20 2.07 2.27 -14.33
C MET A 20 2.85 1.37 -15.30
N GLU A 21 2.79 1.57 -16.62
CA GLU A 21 3.35 0.67 -17.63
C GLU A 21 4.82 0.32 -17.36
N PHE A 22 5.65 1.31 -17.04
CA PHE A 22 7.08 1.10 -16.76
C PHE A 22 7.35 0.54 -15.35
N ILE A 23 6.39 0.66 -14.44
CA ILE A 23 6.48 0.25 -13.04
C ILE A 23 6.08 -1.21 -12.87
N LEU A 24 5.05 -1.65 -13.59
CA LEU A 24 4.40 -2.94 -13.40
C LEU A 24 5.35 -4.16 -13.44
N PRO A 25 6.31 -4.27 -14.35
CA PRO A 25 7.17 -5.46 -14.37
C PRO A 25 7.97 -5.64 -13.07
N THR A 26 8.45 -4.53 -12.50
CA THR A 26 9.16 -4.53 -11.21
C THR A 26 8.19 -4.73 -10.05
N LEU A 27 7.01 -4.11 -10.11
CA LEU A 27 5.97 -4.24 -9.12
C LEU A 27 5.47 -5.68 -8.99
N ILE A 28 5.19 -6.36 -10.10
CA ILE A 28 4.74 -7.76 -10.11
C ILE A 28 5.76 -8.67 -9.42
N LYS A 29 7.05 -8.50 -9.73
CA LYS A 29 8.11 -9.28 -9.07
C LYS A 29 8.20 -8.98 -7.56
N ALA A 30 8.15 -7.70 -7.18
CA ALA A 30 8.22 -7.29 -5.78
C ALA A 30 6.98 -7.76 -5.00
N LEU A 31 5.79 -7.68 -5.60
CA LEU A 31 4.54 -8.16 -5.01
C LEU A 31 4.55 -9.69 -4.85
N LYS A 32 5.05 -10.43 -5.84
CA LYS A 32 5.22 -11.89 -5.71
C LYS A 32 6.12 -12.23 -4.52
N SER A 33 7.29 -11.60 -4.42
CA SER A 33 8.21 -11.79 -3.29
C SER A 33 7.55 -11.46 -1.94
N PHE A 34 6.75 -10.40 -1.89
CA PHE A 34 5.96 -10.02 -0.70
C PHE A 34 4.95 -11.10 -0.30
N ILE A 35 4.19 -11.62 -1.26
CA ILE A 35 3.18 -12.66 -1.03
C ILE A 35 3.85 -13.95 -0.55
N ASP A 36 4.95 -14.36 -1.18
CA ASP A 36 5.73 -15.54 -0.80
C ASP A 36 6.24 -15.41 0.64
N GLU A 37 6.75 -14.25 1.02
CA GLU A 37 7.25 -14.01 2.38
C GLU A 37 6.13 -14.04 3.43
N ILE A 38 4.98 -13.40 3.15
CA ILE A 38 3.82 -13.44 4.05
C ILE A 38 3.27 -14.87 4.14
N THR A 39 3.17 -15.60 3.03
CA THR A 39 2.71 -16.99 2.99
C THR A 39 3.60 -17.90 3.85
N LEU A 40 4.91 -17.77 3.71
CA LEU A 40 5.86 -18.54 4.49
C LEU A 40 5.70 -18.30 6.01
N ARG A 41 5.49 -17.05 6.41
CA ARG A 41 5.31 -16.68 7.82
C ARG A 41 3.92 -17.06 8.34
N ALA A 42 2.88 -16.87 7.55
CA ALA A 42 1.52 -17.26 7.90
C ALA A 42 1.35 -18.78 8.07
N SER A 43 2.08 -19.59 7.29
CA SER A 43 2.04 -21.05 7.38
C SER A 43 2.51 -21.59 8.74
N VAL A 44 3.33 -20.82 9.46
CA VAL A 44 3.88 -21.20 10.77
C VAL A 44 2.91 -20.87 11.92
N ALA A 45 2.02 -19.91 11.73
CA ALA A 45 1.29 -19.33 12.85
C ALA A 45 -0.24 -19.41 12.77
N LYS A 46 -0.89 -19.13 11.63
CA LYS A 46 -2.36 -18.93 11.60
C LYS A 46 -2.87 -18.78 10.15
N GLU A 47 -4.19 -18.90 10.02
CA GLU A 47 -4.90 -18.60 8.78
C GLU A 47 -4.75 -17.11 8.42
N CYS A 48 -4.14 -16.83 7.28
CA CYS A 48 -4.06 -15.50 6.72
C CYS A 48 -5.01 -15.38 5.52
N GLN A 49 -6.09 -14.67 5.69
CA GLN A 49 -7.04 -14.37 4.63
C GLN A 49 -6.54 -13.18 3.82
N PHE A 50 -6.45 -13.35 2.53
CA PHE A 50 -5.85 -12.39 1.63
C PHE A 50 -6.77 -12.04 0.47
N ARG A 51 -6.66 -10.81 -0.01
CA ARG A 51 -7.34 -10.32 -1.20
C ARG A 51 -6.41 -9.39 -1.98
N LEU A 52 -6.26 -9.66 -3.27
CA LEU A 52 -5.52 -8.84 -4.21
C LEU A 52 -6.46 -8.31 -5.29
N THR A 53 -6.50 -7.02 -5.45
CA THR A 53 -7.36 -6.33 -6.41
C THR A 53 -6.51 -5.34 -7.21
N THR A 54 -6.75 -5.25 -8.49
CA THR A 54 -6.16 -4.23 -9.37
C THR A 54 -7.22 -3.26 -9.84
N PHE A 55 -6.83 -2.04 -10.17
CA PHE A 55 -7.75 -1.05 -10.73
C PHE A 55 -7.11 -0.19 -11.82
N SER A 56 -7.95 0.24 -12.74
CA SER A 56 -7.71 1.29 -13.73
C SER A 56 -9.03 2.04 -13.97
N ASN A 57 -9.64 2.01 -15.15
CA ASN A 57 -11.03 2.45 -15.36
C ASN A 57 -12.03 1.61 -14.57
N THR A 58 -11.71 0.34 -14.38
CA THR A 58 -12.49 -0.65 -13.66
C THR A 58 -11.62 -1.32 -12.60
N LYS A 59 -12.28 -1.84 -11.58
CA LYS A 59 -11.64 -2.67 -10.56
C LYS A 59 -11.76 -4.14 -10.96
N GLU A 60 -10.68 -4.89 -10.84
CA GLU A 60 -10.62 -6.32 -11.09
C GLU A 60 -10.06 -7.05 -9.88
N VAL A 61 -10.72 -8.10 -9.45
CA VAL A 61 -10.23 -8.97 -8.38
C VAL A 61 -9.29 -10.00 -8.99
N TYR A 62 -8.06 -9.97 -8.54
CA TYR A 62 -7.05 -10.91 -8.99
C TYR A 62 -7.04 -12.17 -8.13
N PHE A 63 -7.22 -12.00 -6.82
CA PHE A 63 -7.31 -13.10 -5.87
C PHE A 63 -8.19 -12.72 -4.67
N PRO A 64 -9.03 -13.61 -4.19
CA PRO A 64 -9.43 -14.90 -4.79
C PRO A 64 -10.31 -14.68 -6.03
N SER A 65 -10.54 -15.74 -6.79
CA SER A 65 -11.37 -15.68 -8.01
C SER A 65 -12.85 -15.32 -7.75
N ASN A 66 -13.30 -15.34 -6.50
CA ASN A 66 -14.63 -14.85 -6.11
C ASN A 66 -14.53 -13.39 -5.64
N GLU A 67 -15.22 -12.50 -6.34
CA GLU A 67 -15.15 -11.05 -6.15
C GLU A 67 -15.51 -10.53 -4.74
N LEU A 68 -16.21 -11.30 -3.94
CA LEU A 68 -16.70 -10.88 -2.62
C LEU A 68 -15.99 -11.58 -1.46
N MET A 69 -14.99 -12.43 -1.74
CA MET A 69 -14.35 -13.25 -0.70
C MET A 69 -12.91 -12.84 -0.43
N PHE A 70 -12.44 -13.27 0.72
CA PHE A 70 -11.04 -13.43 1.07
C PHE A 70 -10.73 -14.91 1.12
N ASP A 71 -9.56 -15.33 0.69
CA ASP A 71 -9.14 -16.73 0.77
C ASP A 71 -7.77 -16.84 1.44
N ASN A 72 -7.38 -18.06 1.81
CA ASN A 72 -6.09 -18.29 2.45
C ASN A 72 -4.97 -17.91 1.47
N ILE A 73 -4.06 -17.04 1.90
CA ILE A 73 -2.93 -16.59 1.08
C ILE A 73 -2.09 -17.76 0.57
N ALA A 74 -2.04 -18.88 1.30
CA ALA A 74 -1.33 -20.08 0.88
C ALA A 74 -1.92 -20.76 -0.36
N THR A 75 -3.14 -20.41 -0.76
CA THR A 75 -3.77 -20.89 -2.01
C THR A 75 -3.51 -19.95 -3.19
N PHE A 76 -2.73 -18.88 -2.99
CA PHE A 76 -2.35 -17.96 -4.04
C PHE A 76 -1.52 -18.70 -5.11
N GLY A 77 -1.96 -18.61 -6.37
CA GLY A 77 -1.26 -19.22 -7.50
C GLY A 77 0.02 -18.46 -7.89
N GLU A 78 0.89 -19.11 -8.65
CA GLU A 78 2.20 -18.51 -9.00
C GLU A 78 2.14 -17.46 -10.11
N ASP A 79 1.06 -17.38 -10.89
CA ASP A 79 0.98 -16.52 -12.08
C ASP A 79 0.36 -15.17 -11.74
N LEU A 80 1.22 -14.18 -11.51
CA LEU A 80 0.86 -12.79 -11.35
C LEU A 80 1.12 -12.07 -12.68
N GLU A 81 0.06 -11.88 -13.48
CA GLU A 81 0.14 -11.17 -14.74
C GLU A 81 -1.02 -10.16 -14.86
N PHE A 82 -0.69 -8.90 -14.96
CA PHE A 82 -1.64 -7.84 -15.32
C PHE A 82 -0.94 -6.74 -16.10
N GLU A 83 -1.69 -6.11 -17.00
CA GLU A 83 -1.19 -5.08 -17.90
C GLU A 83 -1.66 -3.70 -17.49
N ALA A 84 -0.82 -2.69 -17.74
CA ALA A 84 -1.19 -1.30 -17.55
C ALA A 84 -2.15 -0.85 -18.64
N ASN A 85 -3.25 -0.24 -18.25
CA ASN A 85 -4.15 0.40 -19.20
C ASN A 85 -5.10 1.41 -18.53
N GLY A 86 -5.62 2.32 -19.34
CA GLY A 86 -6.75 3.19 -18.95
C GLY A 86 -6.38 4.31 -17.97
N CYS A 87 -7.41 4.84 -17.34
CA CYS A 87 -7.35 5.96 -16.39
C CYS A 87 -7.25 5.46 -14.95
N THR A 88 -7.03 6.37 -14.01
CA THR A 88 -6.88 6.08 -12.57
C THR A 88 -8.19 6.34 -11.84
N ARG A 89 -8.87 5.27 -11.41
CA ARG A 89 -10.11 5.32 -10.62
C ARG A 89 -9.82 4.98 -9.15
N LEU A 90 -8.87 5.68 -8.57
CA LEU A 90 -8.33 5.37 -7.24
C LEU A 90 -9.39 5.48 -6.14
N VAL A 91 -10.07 6.64 -6.04
CA VAL A 91 -10.99 6.95 -4.93
C VAL A 91 -12.15 5.95 -4.88
N ASP A 92 -12.84 5.74 -6.02
CA ASP A 92 -13.95 4.77 -6.07
C ASP A 92 -13.47 3.35 -5.76
N SER A 93 -12.33 2.93 -6.34
CA SER A 93 -11.82 1.57 -6.15
C SER A 93 -11.37 1.33 -4.70
N ALA A 94 -10.74 2.32 -4.08
CA ALA A 94 -10.32 2.23 -2.68
C ALA A 94 -11.52 2.22 -1.72
N ILE A 95 -12.59 2.99 -1.99
CA ILE A 95 -13.82 2.96 -1.19
C ILE A 95 -14.50 1.59 -1.32
N GLU A 96 -14.62 1.06 -2.53
CA GLU A 96 -15.25 -0.25 -2.78
C GLU A 96 -14.48 -1.36 -2.05
N GLU A 97 -13.15 -1.39 -2.15
CA GLU A 97 -12.33 -2.40 -1.52
C GLU A 97 -12.35 -2.27 0.02
N ALA A 98 -12.30 -1.04 0.53
CA ALA A 98 -12.43 -0.77 1.97
C ALA A 98 -13.80 -1.20 2.53
N ASN A 99 -14.89 -1.11 1.74
CA ASN A 99 -16.21 -1.61 2.14
C ASN A 99 -16.22 -3.14 2.25
N ILE A 100 -15.58 -3.84 1.29
CA ILE A 100 -15.50 -5.31 1.30
C ILE A 100 -14.69 -5.77 2.51
N LEU A 101 -13.52 -5.16 2.77
CA LEU A 101 -12.71 -5.44 3.94
C LEU A 101 -13.48 -5.18 5.24
N SER A 102 -14.13 -4.00 5.35
CA SER A 102 -14.92 -3.63 6.54
C SER A 102 -16.01 -4.66 6.85
N LYS A 103 -16.75 -5.13 5.83
CA LYS A 103 -17.77 -6.17 5.98
C LYS A 103 -17.16 -7.48 6.47
N ARG A 104 -16.03 -7.90 5.89
CA ARG A 104 -15.34 -9.13 6.33
C ARG A 104 -14.90 -9.07 7.79
N LEU A 105 -14.41 -7.92 8.23
CA LEU A 105 -14.02 -7.71 9.62
C LEU A 105 -15.22 -7.78 10.58
N ASP A 106 -16.36 -7.24 10.18
CA ASP A 106 -17.59 -7.31 10.99
C ASP A 106 -18.06 -8.77 11.13
N GLU A 107 -18.10 -9.54 10.04
CA GLU A 107 -18.43 -10.97 10.06
C GLU A 107 -17.51 -11.77 11.01
N LEU A 108 -16.21 -11.53 10.97
CA LEU A 108 -15.24 -12.22 11.83
C LEU A 108 -15.39 -11.82 13.30
N LYS A 109 -15.63 -10.54 13.57
CA LYS A 109 -15.89 -10.06 14.94
C LYS A 109 -17.19 -10.62 15.52
N GLU A 110 -18.24 -10.70 14.72
CA GLU A 110 -19.51 -11.34 15.11
C GLU A 110 -19.32 -12.83 15.39
N ALA A 111 -18.41 -13.50 14.68
CA ALA A 111 -18.02 -14.88 14.94
C ALA A 111 -17.09 -15.04 16.17
N GLY A 112 -16.74 -13.95 16.85
CA GLY A 112 -15.87 -13.96 18.04
C GLY A 112 -14.38 -14.11 17.72
N ALA A 113 -13.94 -13.88 16.48
CA ALA A 113 -12.55 -13.95 16.11
C ALA A 113 -11.79 -12.69 16.56
N GLU A 114 -10.58 -12.87 17.06
CA GLU A 114 -9.62 -11.79 17.22
C GLU A 114 -8.92 -11.58 15.87
N VAL A 115 -8.93 -10.35 15.34
CA VAL A 115 -8.50 -10.06 13.97
C VAL A 115 -7.40 -9.01 13.95
N ASN A 116 -6.28 -9.33 13.29
CA ASN A 116 -5.31 -8.35 12.79
C ASN A 116 -5.58 -8.09 11.32
N SER A 117 -5.59 -6.82 10.93
CA SER A 117 -5.91 -6.48 9.55
C SER A 117 -5.10 -5.33 8.99
N TRP A 118 -4.85 -5.40 7.69
CA TRP A 118 -4.17 -4.35 6.95
C TRP A 118 -4.82 -4.13 5.58
N PHE A 119 -4.74 -2.88 5.14
CA PHE A 119 -5.20 -2.42 3.84
C PHE A 119 -4.09 -1.63 3.16
N ILE A 120 -3.57 -2.14 2.05
CA ILE A 120 -2.47 -1.54 1.31
C ILE A 120 -3.00 -1.01 -0.01
N VAL A 121 -2.71 0.25 -0.31
CA VAL A 121 -3.00 0.89 -1.59
C VAL A 121 -1.69 1.30 -2.24
N LEU A 122 -1.49 0.92 -3.50
CA LEU A 122 -0.35 1.34 -4.31
C LEU A 122 -0.84 2.07 -5.56
N THR A 123 -0.29 3.27 -5.79
CA THR A 123 -0.60 4.12 -6.94
C THR A 123 0.60 4.99 -7.32
N ASP A 124 0.69 5.43 -8.56
CA ASP A 124 1.69 6.38 -9.07
C ASP A 124 1.09 7.71 -9.48
N GLY A 125 -0.21 7.91 -9.31
CA GLY A 125 -0.86 9.06 -9.89
C GLY A 125 -2.12 9.53 -9.20
N ASP A 126 -2.59 10.66 -9.74
CA ASP A 126 -3.80 11.31 -9.31
C ASP A 126 -5.04 10.59 -9.82
N ASP A 127 -6.06 10.57 -8.98
CA ASP A 127 -7.38 10.12 -9.38
C ASP A 127 -7.97 11.03 -10.48
N ASN A 128 -8.22 10.46 -11.63
CA ASN A 128 -8.76 11.18 -12.79
C ASN A 128 -10.06 10.58 -13.35
N HIS A 129 -10.60 9.55 -12.71
CA HIS A 129 -11.75 8.82 -13.23
C HIS A 129 -12.80 8.44 -12.19
N SER A 130 -12.59 8.70 -10.90
CA SER A 130 -13.58 8.42 -9.86
C SER A 130 -14.77 9.39 -9.91
N LYS A 131 -15.90 8.93 -9.40
CA LYS A 131 -17.12 9.73 -9.19
C LYS A 131 -17.21 10.25 -7.76
N ALA A 132 -16.76 9.45 -6.79
CA ALA A 132 -16.65 9.85 -5.40
C ALA A 132 -15.52 10.88 -5.22
N ASN A 133 -15.57 11.63 -4.16
CA ASN A 133 -14.54 12.61 -3.86
C ASN A 133 -13.56 12.11 -2.78
N SER A 134 -12.41 12.76 -2.69
CA SER A 134 -11.35 12.42 -1.74
C SER A 134 -11.81 12.44 -0.28
N SER A 135 -12.77 13.30 0.07
CA SER A 135 -13.29 13.37 1.44
C SER A 135 -14.08 12.12 1.83
N ASP A 136 -14.69 11.42 0.86
CA ASP A 136 -15.41 10.18 1.11
C ASP A 136 -14.42 9.03 1.32
N LEU A 137 -13.34 8.97 0.55
CA LEU A 137 -12.26 8.03 0.80
C LEU A 137 -11.63 8.28 2.18
N LYS A 138 -11.35 9.54 2.52
CA LYS A 138 -10.79 9.91 3.83
C LYS A 138 -11.65 9.39 4.97
N LYS A 139 -12.97 9.60 4.91
CA LYS A 139 -13.91 9.09 5.93
C LYS A 139 -13.84 7.56 6.02
N LYS A 140 -13.72 6.89 4.88
CA LYS A 140 -13.65 5.43 4.84
C LYS A 140 -12.33 4.91 5.44
N ILE A 141 -11.20 5.51 5.11
CA ILE A 141 -9.89 5.16 5.71
C ILE A 141 -9.92 5.37 7.23
N LEU A 142 -10.46 6.51 7.70
CA LEU A 142 -10.60 6.75 9.13
C LEU A 142 -11.49 5.69 9.81
N SER A 143 -12.61 5.32 9.19
CA SER A 143 -13.49 4.26 9.71
C SER A 143 -12.80 2.88 9.77
N LEU A 144 -11.96 2.54 8.80
CA LEU A 144 -11.15 1.31 8.88
C LEU A 144 -10.14 1.38 10.03
N LYS A 145 -9.48 2.51 10.23
CA LYS A 145 -8.54 2.73 11.35
C LYS A 145 -9.22 2.57 12.70
N GLU A 146 -10.45 3.11 12.87
CA GLU A 146 -11.27 2.92 14.08
C GLU A 146 -11.60 1.43 14.34
N LYS A 147 -11.66 0.61 13.29
CA LYS A 147 -11.81 -0.86 13.39
C LYS A 147 -10.49 -1.59 13.69
N GLY A 148 -9.37 -0.87 13.79
CA GLY A 148 -8.05 -1.44 14.05
C GLY A 148 -7.29 -1.87 12.79
N VAL A 149 -7.71 -1.43 11.61
CA VAL A 149 -7.00 -1.73 10.35
C VAL A 149 -5.77 -0.86 10.20
N SER A 150 -4.62 -1.45 9.92
CA SER A 150 -3.44 -0.72 9.49
C SER A 150 -3.56 -0.35 8.00
N CYS A 151 -3.85 0.92 7.73
CA CYS A 151 -3.98 1.44 6.36
C CYS A 151 -2.65 1.99 5.88
N VAL A 152 -2.11 1.41 4.81
CA VAL A 152 -0.80 1.74 4.22
C VAL A 152 -0.98 2.31 2.82
N LEU A 153 -0.30 3.41 2.51
CA LEU A 153 -0.20 3.97 1.17
C LEU A 153 1.24 3.85 0.66
N ILE A 154 1.40 3.23 -0.51
CA ILE A 154 2.65 3.20 -1.27
C ILE A 154 2.45 4.08 -2.49
N ALA A 155 3.19 5.17 -2.56
CA ALA A 155 3.07 6.18 -3.61
C ALA A 155 4.34 6.17 -4.47
N ALA A 156 4.21 5.78 -5.73
CA ALA A 156 5.33 5.75 -6.67
C ALA A 156 5.55 7.15 -7.27
N ASN A 157 6.76 7.70 -7.11
CA ASN A 157 7.16 9.00 -7.67
C ASN A 157 6.33 10.22 -7.23
N ILE A 158 5.42 10.09 -6.25
CA ILE A 158 4.60 11.20 -5.73
C ILE A 158 4.82 11.35 -4.23
N ASN A 159 4.55 12.53 -3.69
CA ASN A 159 4.73 12.80 -2.26
C ASN A 159 3.72 12.01 -1.42
N ALA A 160 4.16 10.86 -0.90
CA ALA A 160 3.32 9.95 -0.14
C ALA A 160 2.75 10.56 1.15
N GLU A 161 3.47 11.47 1.81
CA GLU A 161 3.01 12.07 3.07
C GLU A 161 1.84 13.00 2.86
N GLU A 162 1.92 13.86 1.85
CA GLU A 162 0.86 14.79 1.50
C GLU A 162 -0.35 14.06 0.95
N TYR A 163 -0.11 13.13 0.03
CA TYR A 163 -1.14 12.33 -0.59
C TYR A 163 -1.85 11.45 0.44
N GLY A 164 -1.07 10.82 1.33
CA GLY A 164 -1.60 10.05 2.44
C GLY A 164 -2.45 10.89 3.40
N LYS A 165 -1.96 12.05 3.80
CA LYS A 165 -2.72 12.98 4.66
C LYS A 165 -4.04 13.44 4.02
N PHE A 166 -4.03 13.66 2.72
CA PHE A 166 -5.20 14.04 1.94
C PHE A 166 -6.29 12.95 1.99
N PHE A 167 -5.91 11.69 1.84
CA PHE A 167 -6.83 10.55 1.89
C PHE A 167 -7.03 9.93 3.28
N GLY A 168 -6.39 10.43 4.32
CA GLY A 168 -6.56 9.98 5.70
C GLY A 168 -5.64 8.85 6.16
N PHE A 169 -4.61 8.51 5.38
CA PHE A 169 -3.55 7.62 5.82
C PHE A 169 -2.61 8.32 6.81
N ASP A 170 -1.98 7.55 7.68
CA ASP A 170 -0.98 8.10 8.60
C ASP A 170 0.34 8.36 7.88
N SER A 171 1.05 9.41 8.25
CA SER A 171 2.35 9.73 7.66
C SER A 171 3.37 8.59 7.87
N THR A 172 3.32 7.90 9.00
CA THR A 172 4.17 6.72 9.28
C THR A 172 3.83 5.51 8.41
N LYS A 173 2.63 5.46 7.85
CA LYS A 173 2.12 4.38 6.98
C LYS A 173 1.99 4.81 5.53
N SER A 174 2.46 6.00 5.18
CA SER A 174 2.53 6.49 3.81
C SER A 174 4.00 6.52 3.39
N VAL A 175 4.37 5.77 2.38
CA VAL A 175 5.76 5.66 1.91
C VAL A 175 5.85 5.98 0.43
N GLN A 176 6.77 6.90 0.11
CA GLN A 176 7.15 7.14 -1.28
C GLN A 176 8.15 6.07 -1.72
N VAL A 177 8.00 5.65 -2.96
CA VAL A 177 8.94 4.76 -3.64
C VAL A 177 9.47 5.45 -4.88
N ASP A 178 10.77 5.55 -4.98
CA ASP A 178 11.44 6.03 -6.19
C ASP A 178 11.43 4.90 -7.23
N MET A 179 10.80 5.18 -8.36
CA MET A 179 10.73 4.23 -9.47
C MET A 179 11.76 4.56 -10.55
N ASP A 180 12.87 5.19 -10.15
CA ASP A 180 13.94 5.55 -11.06
C ASP A 180 14.52 4.26 -11.68
N THR A 181 14.31 4.11 -12.98
CA THR A 181 14.69 2.95 -13.79
C THR A 181 16.19 2.97 -14.12
N ARG A 182 17.04 3.28 -13.17
CA ARG A 182 18.48 3.12 -13.36
C ARG A 182 18.82 1.64 -13.47
N GLU A 183 18.65 1.10 -14.65
CA GLU A 183 19.13 -0.24 -15.00
C GLU A 183 20.66 -0.40 -14.86
N ASN A 184 21.38 0.68 -14.54
CA ASN A 184 22.86 0.73 -14.54
C ASN A 184 23.43 1.28 -13.24
N ASP A 185 22.77 1.14 -12.11
CA ASP A 185 23.43 1.47 -10.85
C ASP A 185 24.29 0.28 -10.40
N ASP A 186 25.62 0.46 -10.39
CA ASP A 186 26.62 -0.50 -9.90
C ASP A 186 26.47 -0.87 -8.41
N THR A 187 25.41 -0.33 -7.75
CA THR A 187 25.05 -0.72 -6.39
C THR A 187 24.32 -2.06 -6.44
N ASN A 188 24.90 -3.09 -5.84
CA ASN A 188 24.25 -4.41 -5.63
C ASN A 188 23.02 -4.34 -4.70
N LEU A 189 22.33 -3.20 -4.62
CA LEU A 189 21.14 -3.03 -3.80
C LEU A 189 19.88 -3.41 -4.58
N PRO A 190 18.92 -4.07 -3.94
CA PRO A 190 17.63 -4.33 -4.58
C PRO A 190 16.93 -3.01 -4.95
N PRO A 191 16.14 -2.98 -6.03
CA PRO A 191 15.36 -1.80 -6.40
C PRO A 191 14.51 -1.27 -5.23
N PRO A 192 14.28 0.06 -5.14
CA PRO A 192 13.55 0.69 -4.02
C PRO A 192 12.20 0.04 -3.72
N LEU A 193 11.46 -0.36 -4.75
CA LEU A 193 10.16 -1.04 -4.60
C LEU A 193 10.29 -2.39 -3.87
N PHE A 194 11.32 -3.18 -4.16
CA PHE A 194 11.60 -4.42 -3.43
C PHE A 194 11.94 -4.15 -1.97
N GLN A 195 12.70 -3.09 -1.70
CA GLN A 195 13.02 -2.71 -0.32
C GLN A 195 11.78 -2.27 0.45
N CYS A 196 10.87 -1.53 -0.21
CA CYS A 196 9.58 -1.15 0.36
C CYS A 196 8.73 -2.39 0.73
N PHE A 197 8.53 -3.31 -0.20
CA PHE A 197 7.74 -4.51 0.05
C PHE A 197 8.39 -5.44 1.07
N ARG A 198 9.71 -5.57 1.06
CA ARG A 198 10.44 -6.32 2.09
C ARG A 198 10.29 -5.70 3.49
N ALA A 199 10.36 -4.36 3.59
CA ALA A 199 10.09 -3.68 4.85
C ALA A 199 8.65 -3.89 5.31
N LEU A 200 7.70 -3.84 4.38
CA LEU A 200 6.29 -4.05 4.66
C LEU A 200 6.01 -5.48 5.13
N SER A 201 6.54 -6.51 4.45
CA SER A 201 6.38 -7.90 4.87
C SER A 201 6.96 -8.15 6.26
N GLN A 202 8.14 -7.57 6.56
CA GLN A 202 8.75 -7.64 7.87
C GLN A 202 7.87 -6.98 8.95
N ASN A 203 7.38 -5.76 8.70
CA ASN A 203 6.54 -5.03 9.65
C ASN A 203 5.21 -5.77 9.91
N ILE A 204 4.60 -6.36 8.87
CA ILE A 204 3.40 -7.20 9.00
C ILE A 204 3.72 -8.44 9.83
N ALA A 205 4.82 -9.12 9.56
CA ALA A 205 5.22 -10.31 10.30
C ALA A 205 5.48 -10.00 11.78
N ASP A 206 6.19 -8.91 12.07
CA ASP A 206 6.43 -8.46 13.44
C ASP A 206 5.12 -8.13 14.18
N ASN A 207 4.15 -7.55 13.48
CA ASN A 207 2.80 -7.29 14.02
C ASN A 207 2.00 -8.60 14.24
N MET A 208 2.22 -9.62 13.41
CA MET A 208 1.63 -10.94 13.63
C MET A 208 2.09 -11.59 14.93
N GLU A 209 3.35 -11.37 15.29
CA GLU A 209 3.96 -11.91 16.51
C GLU A 209 3.62 -11.07 17.75
N ASP A 210 3.63 -9.75 17.61
CA ASP A 210 3.34 -8.79 18.70
C ASP A 210 2.42 -7.68 18.19
N ASP A 211 1.16 -7.70 18.61
CA ASP A 211 0.11 -6.74 18.22
C ASP A 211 0.41 -5.29 18.55
N ARG A 212 1.36 -5.07 19.47
CA ARG A 212 1.80 -3.71 19.85
C ARG A 212 2.77 -3.11 18.85
N ARG A 213 3.31 -3.93 17.92
CA ARG A 213 4.18 -3.45 16.86
C ARG A 213 3.34 -2.83 15.75
N ASP A 214 3.69 -1.62 15.37
CA ASP A 214 3.04 -0.92 14.27
C ASP A 214 3.57 -1.40 12.92
N ILE A 215 2.71 -1.45 11.90
CA ILE A 215 3.08 -1.76 10.49
C ILE A 215 3.74 -0.53 9.80
N GLY A 216 3.94 0.57 10.51
CA GLY A 216 4.53 1.79 9.97
C GLY A 216 5.99 1.64 9.54
N PHE A 217 6.43 2.46 8.60
CA PHE A 217 7.80 2.47 8.10
C PHE A 217 8.72 3.30 9.00
N SER A 218 9.86 2.74 9.38
CA SER A 218 10.92 3.48 10.03
C SER A 218 11.57 4.49 9.08
N HIS A 219 12.30 5.45 9.63
CA HIS A 219 13.04 6.44 8.83
C HIS A 219 14.03 5.78 7.85
N LEU A 220 14.72 4.73 8.29
CA LEU A 220 15.66 3.97 7.44
C LEU A 220 14.93 3.24 6.30
N GLN A 221 13.78 2.64 6.57
CA GLN A 221 12.98 1.97 5.55
C GLN A 221 12.46 2.96 4.51
N ARG A 222 12.06 4.17 4.93
CA ARG A 222 11.65 5.25 4.02
C ARG A 222 12.81 5.72 3.14
N ALA A 223 13.99 5.91 3.73
CA ALA A 223 15.18 6.33 2.99
C ALA A 223 15.60 5.27 1.96
N ALA A 224 15.46 3.98 2.29
CA ALA A 224 15.73 2.89 1.36
C ALA A 224 14.71 2.82 0.21
N SER A 225 13.45 3.20 0.48
CA SER A 225 12.37 3.20 -0.53
C SER A 225 12.39 4.43 -1.45
N ALA A 226 12.91 5.56 -0.97
CA ALA A 226 12.98 6.81 -1.72
C ALA A 226 14.35 7.51 -1.54
N PRO A 227 15.44 6.90 -2.05
CA PRO A 227 16.78 7.42 -1.83
C PRO A 227 17.00 8.82 -2.44
N SER A 228 16.23 9.21 -3.45
CA SER A 228 16.31 10.57 -4.02
C SER A 228 15.96 11.67 -3.04
N ARG A 229 15.13 11.38 -2.03
CA ARG A 229 14.67 12.34 -1.01
C ARG A 229 15.56 12.43 0.22
N PHE A 230 16.59 11.61 0.32
CA PHE A 230 17.45 11.55 1.50
C PHE A 230 18.91 11.79 1.12
N THR A 231 19.65 12.35 2.06
CA THR A 231 21.11 12.41 2.04
C THR A 231 21.65 11.69 3.27
N ILE A 232 22.85 11.13 3.16
CA ILE A 232 23.52 10.53 4.34
C ILE A 232 24.28 11.66 5.06
N ASP A 233 23.95 11.87 6.32
CA ASP A 233 24.71 12.76 7.20
C ASP A 233 26.14 12.21 7.34
N PRO A 234 27.17 12.96 6.96
CA PRO A 234 28.55 12.47 7.00
C PRO A 234 29.06 12.16 8.41
N GLN A 235 28.48 12.77 9.44
CA GLN A 235 28.92 12.61 10.83
C GLN A 235 28.21 11.43 11.52
N THR A 236 26.91 11.31 11.32
CA THR A 236 26.08 10.30 12.01
C THR A 236 25.86 9.04 11.17
N GLN A 237 26.17 9.08 9.87
CA GLN A 237 25.86 8.02 8.91
C GLN A 237 24.35 7.67 8.83
N VAL A 238 23.48 8.59 9.26
CA VAL A 238 22.04 8.43 9.25
C VAL A 238 21.44 9.17 8.05
N PRO A 239 20.46 8.59 7.34
CA PRO A 239 19.72 9.31 6.30
C PRO A 239 18.99 10.52 6.88
N VAL A 240 19.16 11.67 6.25
CA VAL A 240 18.46 12.91 6.58
C VAL A 240 17.63 13.31 5.35
N ALA A 241 16.38 13.67 5.56
CA ALA A 241 15.55 14.19 4.48
C ALA A 241 16.19 15.46 3.90
N LYS A 242 16.27 15.54 2.57
CA LYS A 242 16.69 16.77 1.90
C LYS A 242 15.71 17.87 2.26
N SER A 243 16.21 19.06 2.64
CA SER A 243 15.35 20.23 2.84
C SER A 243 14.68 20.55 1.51
N ASN A 244 13.40 20.89 1.54
CA ASN A 244 12.67 21.33 0.35
C ASN A 244 13.06 22.75 -0.12
N ASP A 245 14.26 23.26 0.26
CA ASP A 245 14.72 24.61 -0.03
C ASP A 245 15.06 24.85 -1.53
N ASP A 246 15.00 23.83 -2.36
CA ASP A 246 15.13 23.96 -3.80
C ASP A 246 13.73 23.98 -4.46
N GLU A 247 13.18 25.21 -4.56
CA GLU A 247 12.17 25.65 -5.53
C GLU A 247 10.83 24.88 -5.59
N TRP A 248 10.03 25.02 -4.55
CA TRP A 248 8.58 24.97 -4.76
C TRP A 248 8.01 26.33 -4.39
N ASP A 249 7.51 27.01 -5.40
CA ASP A 249 6.83 28.30 -5.29
C ASP A 249 5.63 28.13 -4.33
N ASP A 250 5.69 28.79 -3.17
CA ASP A 250 4.63 28.75 -2.15
C ASP A 250 3.25 29.17 -2.68
N ASP A 251 3.21 29.80 -3.84
CA ASP A 251 1.96 30.22 -4.50
C ASP A 251 1.18 29.07 -5.16
N LEU A 252 1.81 27.90 -5.39
CA LEU A 252 1.09 26.72 -5.91
C LEU A 252 0.24 26.01 -4.85
N TRP A 253 0.48 26.26 -3.56
CA TRP A 253 -0.22 25.64 -2.45
C TRP A 253 -1.60 26.22 -2.14
N ASN A 254 -1.89 27.43 -2.66
CA ASN A 254 -3.19 28.09 -2.58
C ASN A 254 -4.11 27.72 -3.74
N LEU A 255 -3.65 26.93 -4.69
CA LEU A 255 -4.54 26.37 -5.70
C LEU A 255 -5.31 25.22 -5.07
N PRO A 256 -6.65 25.20 -5.18
CA PRO A 256 -7.41 23.99 -4.83
C PRO A 256 -6.83 22.84 -5.67
N PRO A 257 -6.77 21.59 -5.12
CA PRO A 257 -6.33 20.44 -5.89
C PRO A 257 -7.03 20.47 -7.25
N PRO A 258 -6.38 20.02 -8.34
CA PRO A 258 -6.92 20.20 -9.68
C PRO A 258 -8.36 19.70 -9.69
N MET A 259 -9.28 20.65 -9.72
CA MET A 259 -10.69 20.35 -9.78
C MET A 259 -10.90 19.61 -11.08
N LEU A 260 -11.38 18.38 -10.97
CA LEU A 260 -11.97 17.60 -12.05
C LEU A 260 -12.61 18.56 -13.04
N ARG A 261 -11.99 18.82 -14.17
CA ARG A 261 -12.63 19.56 -15.25
C ARG A 261 -13.82 18.70 -15.67
N ARG A 262 -15.01 19.13 -15.25
CA ARG A 262 -16.26 18.68 -15.82
C ARG A 262 -16.25 19.12 -17.29
N ASN A 263 -16.06 18.19 -18.17
CA ASN A 263 -16.55 18.32 -19.55
C ASN A 263 -17.83 17.52 -19.67
#